data_cba81ec3f9d47c21cce0425f09d3ef74
#
_entry.id   cba81ec3f9d47c21cce0425f09d3ef74
#
_cell.length_a   1.000
_cell.length_b   1.000
_cell.length_c   1.000
_cell.angle_alpha   90.00
_cell.angle_beta   90.00
_cell.angle_gamma   90.00
#
_symmetry.space_group_name_H-M   'P 1'
#
loop_
_entity.id
_entity.type
_entity.pdbx_description
1 polymer ?
#
loop_
_entity_poly.entity_id
_entity_poly.type
_entity_poly.pdbx_seq_one_letter_code
_entity_poly.pdbx_strand_id
1 'polypeptide(L)'
;MADSKTVSVGGRIPGLDLAVPRMLRPSQFPSRLSFPAPAKPPLRFRVLAMAVKRSPKRLKYSAPRFTKEGGLVYVEADPSGEDIWKLDPIVELLKQGAVGVIPTDTVYAIVCDLKSPSAIERLRRIKHIEPSKAGSKFPLSILCRSLRDIDTYTTGFPRGDGQGHASIFRAVKHCLPGPYTFILTASKELPKRCMRYGTPTAKYAARKDVGVRIPDDAICREILEKLDAPLISTSVKGLKENEWLLDPVAIADAYGPEGLDFIVDGGVRVADPSTVVDMTRITPVVVRQGKVTELLQ
;
A
#
# COMPACT_ATOMS: atom_id res chain seq x y z
N MET A 1 -24.75 -67.02 -13.88
CA MET A 1 -25.44 -67.28 -12.61
C MET A 1 -24.92 -66.23 -11.66
N ALA A 2 -25.70 -65.43 -11.45
CA ALA A 2 -26.53 -64.70 -10.45
C ALA A 2 -25.81 -63.52 -9.90
N ASP A 3 -26.28 -62.37 -9.56
CA ASP A 3 -27.53 -61.63 -9.76
C ASP A 3 -27.22 -60.23 -9.22
N SER A 4 -27.60 -59.24 -9.98
CA SER A 4 -27.63 -57.86 -9.61
C SER A 4 -28.76 -57.58 -8.60
N LYS A 5 -28.49 -56.86 -7.53
CA LYS A 5 -29.53 -56.18 -6.75
C LYS A 5 -29.19 -54.70 -6.55
N THR A 6 -29.90 -53.93 -7.32
CA THR A 6 -30.13 -52.50 -7.15
C THR A 6 -31.05 -52.30 -5.93
N VAL A 7 -30.65 -51.48 -4.95
CA VAL A 7 -31.54 -51.00 -3.91
C VAL A 7 -31.66 -49.49 -4.03
N SER A 8 -32.84 -49.08 -4.50
CA SER A 8 -33.32 -47.71 -4.48
C SER A 8 -33.89 -47.44 -3.08
N VAL A 9 -33.39 -46.39 -2.42
CA VAL A 9 -34.00 -45.85 -1.21
C VAL A 9 -34.38 -44.40 -1.49
N GLY A 10 -35.65 -44.24 -1.82
CA GLY A 10 -36.29 -42.92 -1.83
C GLY A 10 -36.59 -42.46 -0.41
N GLY A 11 -35.95 -41.38 0.03
CA GLY A 11 -36.28 -40.68 1.27
C GLY A 11 -36.87 -39.32 0.93
N ARG A 12 -38.18 -39.18 1.00
CA ARG A 12 -38.88 -37.87 1.01
C ARG A 12 -38.62 -37.20 2.35
N ILE A 13 -38.15 -35.96 2.28
CA ILE A 13 -38.11 -35.03 3.42
C ILE A 13 -39.37 -34.15 3.34
N PRO A 14 -40.16 -34.03 4.40
CA PRO A 14 -41.36 -33.19 4.40
C PRO A 14 -41.02 -31.72 4.68
N GLY A 15 -41.61 -30.83 3.92
CA GLY A 15 -42.16 -29.52 4.27
C GLY A 15 -41.23 -28.48 4.87
N LEU A 16 -40.73 -27.60 4.03
CA LEU A 16 -40.41 -26.23 4.43
C LEU A 16 -41.16 -25.30 3.50
N ASP A 17 -42.30 -24.78 3.96
CA ASP A 17 -43.04 -23.69 3.36
C ASP A 17 -42.18 -22.41 3.42
N LEU A 18 -41.63 -22.02 2.31
CA LEU A 18 -41.06 -20.70 2.13
C LEU A 18 -42.20 -19.74 1.77
N ALA A 19 -42.69 -19.01 2.75
CA ALA A 19 -43.57 -17.90 2.57
C ALA A 19 -42.88 -16.76 1.82
N VAL A 20 -43.28 -16.51 0.60
CA VAL A 20 -42.89 -15.37 -0.23
C VAL A 20 -43.55 -14.11 0.38
N PRO A 21 -42.77 -13.06 0.71
CA PRO A 21 -43.37 -11.81 1.16
C PRO A 21 -44.03 -11.10 -0.01
N ARG A 22 -45.31 -10.85 0.16
CA ARG A 22 -46.20 -10.10 -0.72
C ARG A 22 -45.65 -8.67 -0.94
N MET A 23 -45.43 -8.29 -2.20
CA MET A 23 -45.16 -6.91 -2.59
C MET A 23 -46.32 -5.99 -2.13
N LEU A 24 -46.02 -5.05 -1.26
CA LEU A 24 -46.89 -3.93 -0.92
C LEU A 24 -46.82 -2.90 -2.04
N ARG A 25 -48.01 -2.52 -2.53
CA ARG A 25 -48.18 -1.44 -3.53
C ARG A 25 -47.77 -0.09 -2.91
N PRO A 26 -47.25 0.84 -3.70
CA PRO A 26 -46.90 2.17 -3.22
C PRO A 26 -48.16 3.02 -3.08
N SER A 27 -48.50 3.42 -1.87
CA SER A 27 -49.50 4.46 -1.61
C SER A 27 -48.85 5.54 -0.74
N GLN A 28 -48.86 6.75 -1.30
CA GLN A 28 -48.87 8.04 -0.66
C GLN A 28 -47.64 8.43 0.18
N PHE A 29 -46.68 9.09 -0.46
CA PHE A 29 -45.74 9.96 0.23
C PHE A 29 -46.41 11.29 0.56
N PRO A 30 -46.41 11.74 1.82
CA PRO A 30 -46.72 13.10 2.16
C PRO A 30 -45.60 14.03 1.68
N SER A 31 -46.00 15.06 0.94
CA SER A 31 -45.16 16.13 0.44
C SER A 31 -44.51 16.94 1.56
N ARG A 32 -43.22 17.26 1.35
CA ARG A 32 -42.45 18.30 2.03
C ARG A 32 -42.05 18.07 3.48
N LEU A 33 -40.95 17.37 3.66
CA LEU A 33 -40.02 17.64 4.76
C LEU A 33 -38.98 18.63 4.22
N SER A 34 -39.07 19.88 4.68
CA SER A 34 -38.02 20.88 4.50
C SER A 34 -36.81 20.47 5.33
N PHE A 35 -35.75 20.02 4.69
CA PHE A 35 -34.45 19.84 5.35
C PHE A 35 -33.88 21.22 5.68
N PRO A 36 -33.39 21.45 6.91
CA PRO A 36 -32.61 22.64 7.19
C PRO A 36 -31.37 22.65 6.30
N ALA A 37 -31.04 23.82 5.76
CA ALA A 37 -29.87 24.05 4.94
C ALA A 37 -28.63 23.48 5.65
N PRO A 38 -27.67 22.84 4.91
CA PRO A 38 -26.46 22.33 5.51
C PRO A 38 -25.71 23.47 6.19
N ALA A 39 -25.39 23.27 7.46
CA ALA A 39 -24.54 24.16 8.21
C ALA A 39 -23.24 24.37 7.42
N LYS A 40 -22.79 25.63 7.31
CA LYS A 40 -21.54 25.97 6.68
C LYS A 40 -20.43 25.07 7.26
N PRO A 41 -19.60 24.43 6.41
CA PRO A 41 -18.51 23.60 6.91
C PRO A 41 -17.62 24.46 7.82
N PRO A 42 -17.08 23.88 8.90
CA PRO A 42 -16.18 24.58 9.79
C PRO A 42 -15.02 25.13 8.94
N LEU A 43 -14.63 26.37 9.23
CA LEU A 43 -13.47 27.02 8.63
C LEU A 43 -12.29 26.05 8.71
N ARG A 44 -11.94 25.45 7.56
CA ARG A 44 -10.69 24.70 7.42
C ARG A 44 -9.60 25.70 7.74
N PHE A 45 -8.98 25.56 8.90
CA PHE A 45 -7.69 26.15 9.13
C PHE A 45 -6.73 25.49 8.12
N ARG A 46 -6.59 26.13 6.96
CA ARG A 46 -5.42 25.94 6.13
C ARG A 46 -4.26 26.34 7.03
N VAL A 47 -3.58 25.37 7.60
CA VAL A 47 -2.20 25.60 7.99
C VAL A 47 -1.51 25.84 6.65
N LEU A 48 -1.40 27.10 6.28
CA LEU A 48 -0.56 27.55 5.20
C LEU A 48 0.85 27.12 5.63
N ALA A 49 1.24 25.92 5.25
CA ALA A 49 2.64 25.63 5.12
C ALA A 49 3.14 26.72 4.17
N MET A 50 3.80 27.71 4.72
CA MET A 50 4.52 28.68 3.92
C MET A 50 5.55 27.86 3.15
N ALA A 51 5.14 27.37 1.98
CA ALA A 51 6.06 26.89 0.97
C ALA A 51 6.94 28.08 0.65
N VAL A 52 8.06 28.18 1.35
CA VAL A 52 9.12 29.08 0.96
C VAL A 52 9.43 28.68 -0.46
N LYS A 53 9.01 29.50 -1.43
CA LYS A 53 9.29 29.32 -2.85
C LYS A 53 10.81 29.33 -3.02
N ARG A 54 11.45 28.20 -2.76
CA ARG A 54 12.85 27.99 -3.08
C ARG A 54 12.92 27.87 -4.59
N SER A 55 13.65 28.75 -5.25
CA SER A 55 13.77 28.71 -6.69
C SER A 55 14.35 27.36 -7.11
N PRO A 56 13.91 26.75 -8.23
CA PRO A 56 14.41 25.47 -8.72
C PRO A 56 15.94 25.41 -8.87
N LYS A 57 16.59 26.56 -9.05
CA LYS A 57 18.06 26.68 -9.13
C LYS A 57 18.75 26.39 -7.79
N ARG A 58 18.13 26.68 -6.65
CA ARG A 58 18.71 26.43 -5.32
C ARG A 58 18.65 24.95 -4.93
N LEU A 59 17.66 24.21 -5.41
CA LEU A 59 17.55 22.77 -5.20
C LEU A 59 18.65 21.97 -5.94
N LYS A 60 19.13 22.47 -7.09
CA LYS A 60 20.20 21.80 -7.88
C LYS A 60 21.59 21.84 -7.22
N TYR A 61 21.82 22.72 -6.25
CA TYR A 61 23.14 22.95 -5.64
C TYR A 61 23.18 22.64 -4.14
N SER A 62 22.09 22.13 -3.54
CA SER A 62 22.13 21.69 -2.15
C SER A 62 22.85 20.35 -2.04
N ALA A 63 23.79 20.24 -1.11
CA ALA A 63 24.47 19.01 -0.78
C ALA A 63 23.48 17.87 -0.50
N PRO A 64 23.83 16.58 -0.76
CA PRO A 64 22.89 15.44 -0.70
C PRO A 64 22.50 15.03 0.73
N ARG A 65 22.38 15.97 1.63
CA ARG A 65 21.88 15.79 2.98
C ARG A 65 20.57 16.55 3.12
N PHE A 66 19.47 15.78 3.21
CA PHE A 66 18.18 16.34 3.55
C PHE A 66 18.27 16.95 4.96
N THR A 67 18.27 18.28 5.04
CA THR A 67 18.11 19.02 6.28
C THR A 67 16.69 19.54 6.31
N LYS A 68 15.91 19.13 7.32
CA LYS A 68 14.53 19.58 7.52
C LYS A 68 14.54 21.06 7.93
N GLU A 69 14.64 21.95 6.97
CA GLU A 69 14.43 23.38 7.16
C GLU A 69 13.03 23.73 6.65
N GLY A 70 12.07 23.92 7.52
CA GLY A 70 10.81 24.56 7.18
C GLY A 70 9.54 23.73 7.16
N GLY A 71 9.43 22.68 7.96
CA GLY A 71 8.13 22.01 8.20
C GLY A 71 7.76 20.94 7.19
N LEU A 72 6.54 20.42 7.31
CA LEU A 72 5.94 19.42 6.44
C LEU A 72 5.51 20.05 5.10
N VAL A 73 5.95 19.46 3.99
CA VAL A 73 5.48 19.82 2.65
C VAL A 73 4.19 19.08 2.34
N TYR A 74 3.13 19.81 2.03
CA TYR A 74 1.83 19.23 1.69
C TYR A 74 1.49 19.57 0.25
N VAL A 75 1.24 18.55 -0.59
CA VAL A 75 0.95 18.70 -2.02
C VAL A 75 -0.36 17.99 -2.33
N GLU A 76 -1.36 18.77 -2.79
CA GLU A 76 -2.60 18.22 -3.34
C GLU A 76 -2.37 17.86 -4.81
N ALA A 77 -2.60 16.60 -5.18
CA ALA A 77 -2.49 16.10 -6.53
C ALA A 77 -3.79 15.44 -6.97
N ASP A 78 -4.15 15.63 -8.23
CA ASP A 78 -5.35 15.03 -8.81
C ASP A 78 -5.18 13.50 -8.92
N PRO A 79 -6.12 12.69 -8.39
CA PRO A 79 -6.06 11.24 -8.49
C PRO A 79 -6.06 10.71 -9.93
N SER A 80 -6.57 11.48 -10.90
CA SER A 80 -6.52 11.13 -12.34
C SER A 80 -5.13 11.28 -12.93
N GLY A 81 -4.23 12.05 -12.27
CA GLY A 81 -2.90 12.34 -12.75
C GLY A 81 -2.81 13.53 -13.73
N GLU A 82 -3.83 14.40 -13.79
CA GLU A 82 -3.79 15.57 -14.70
C GLU A 82 -2.75 16.61 -14.30
N ASP A 83 -2.34 16.66 -13.02
CA ASP A 83 -1.42 17.65 -12.47
C ASP A 83 -0.10 17.08 -11.96
N ILE A 84 0.39 16.01 -12.59
CA ILE A 84 1.62 15.27 -12.22
C ILE A 84 2.88 16.13 -12.11
N TRP A 85 2.90 17.31 -12.76
CA TRP A 85 4.00 18.27 -12.63
C TRP A 85 4.18 18.79 -11.21
N LYS A 86 3.13 18.76 -10.38
CA LYS A 86 3.19 19.11 -8.96
C LYS A 86 4.03 18.12 -8.14
N LEU A 87 4.28 16.93 -8.67
CA LEU A 87 5.03 15.87 -8.01
C LEU A 87 6.56 16.03 -8.14
N ASP A 88 7.05 16.87 -9.05
CA ASP A 88 8.48 17.09 -9.26
C ASP A 88 9.24 17.50 -7.99
N PRO A 89 8.73 18.40 -7.14
CA PRO A 89 9.38 18.72 -5.87
C PRO A 89 9.44 17.52 -4.92
N ILE A 90 8.43 16.63 -4.93
CA ILE A 90 8.38 15.43 -4.10
C ILE A 90 9.45 14.43 -4.54
N VAL A 91 9.59 14.23 -5.85
CA VAL A 91 10.65 13.37 -6.41
C VAL A 91 12.04 13.88 -6.01
N GLU A 92 12.27 15.18 -6.07
CA GLU A 92 13.55 15.75 -5.64
C GLU A 92 13.79 15.62 -4.13
N LEU A 93 12.75 15.74 -3.30
CA LEU A 93 12.83 15.46 -1.87
C LEU A 93 13.19 14.00 -1.60
N LEU A 94 12.55 13.05 -2.30
CA LEU A 94 12.85 11.62 -2.18
C LEU A 94 14.31 11.32 -2.54
N LYS A 95 14.82 11.86 -3.65
CA LYS A 95 16.22 11.71 -4.06
C LYS A 95 17.22 12.30 -3.04
N GLN A 96 16.79 13.30 -2.27
CA GLN A 96 17.57 13.88 -1.18
C GLN A 96 17.48 13.05 0.12
N GLY A 97 16.71 11.98 0.16
CA GLY A 97 16.53 11.12 1.32
C GLY A 97 15.41 11.56 2.25
N ALA A 98 14.41 12.25 1.75
CA ALA A 98 13.20 12.55 2.49
C ALA A 98 12.35 11.30 2.76
N VAL A 99 11.56 11.35 3.84
CA VAL A 99 10.54 10.37 4.19
C VAL A 99 9.18 11.05 4.16
N GLY A 100 8.26 10.51 3.40
CA GLY A 100 6.93 11.12 3.29
C GLY A 100 5.84 10.10 3.04
N VAL A 101 4.65 10.59 2.77
CA VAL A 101 3.46 9.79 2.54
C VAL A 101 2.94 10.03 1.13
N ILE A 102 2.59 8.95 0.45
CA ILE A 102 1.97 8.98 -0.88
C ILE A 102 0.72 8.10 -0.90
N PRO A 103 -0.28 8.42 -1.74
CA PRO A 103 -1.41 7.55 -2.00
C PRO A 103 -0.99 6.31 -2.77
N THR A 104 -1.77 5.23 -2.67
CA THR A 104 -1.67 4.05 -3.51
C THR A 104 -3.08 3.60 -3.91
N ASP A 105 -3.19 2.60 -4.78
CA ASP A 105 -4.46 1.97 -5.18
C ASP A 105 -5.19 1.25 -4.02
N THR A 106 -4.60 1.24 -2.82
CA THR A 106 -5.20 0.69 -1.59
C THR A 106 -5.26 1.75 -0.49
N VAL A 107 -4.31 1.74 0.44
CA VAL A 107 -4.19 2.70 1.54
C VAL A 107 -2.95 3.57 1.35
N TYR A 108 -2.86 4.68 2.06
CA TYR A 108 -1.66 5.50 2.07
C TYR A 108 -0.43 4.73 2.55
N ALA A 109 0.73 5.05 1.98
CA ALA A 109 2.01 4.45 2.33
C ALA A 109 3.03 5.51 2.78
N ILE A 110 3.74 5.25 3.88
CA ILE A 110 4.96 5.98 4.23
C ILE A 110 6.06 5.41 3.37
N VAL A 111 6.80 6.28 2.69
CA VAL A 111 7.82 5.90 1.70
C VAL A 111 9.13 6.64 1.87
N CYS A 112 10.21 6.02 1.40
CA CYS A 112 11.51 6.66 1.22
C CYS A 112 12.28 5.96 0.10
N ASP A 113 13.33 6.59 -0.42
CA ASP A 113 14.20 6.00 -1.44
C ASP A 113 14.94 4.78 -0.89
N LEU A 114 14.89 3.66 -1.64
CA LEU A 114 15.60 2.41 -1.35
C LEU A 114 17.12 2.62 -1.24
N LYS A 115 17.68 3.56 -2.00
CA LYS A 115 19.12 3.86 -2.04
C LYS A 115 19.59 4.71 -0.85
N SER A 116 18.69 5.26 -0.03
CA SER A 116 19.03 6.11 1.11
C SER A 116 18.99 5.36 2.45
N PRO A 117 20.13 4.90 2.99
CA PRO A 117 20.15 4.20 4.27
C PRO A 117 19.68 5.04 5.45
N SER A 118 19.92 6.35 5.42
CA SER A 118 19.47 7.28 6.45
C SER A 118 17.96 7.46 6.43
N ALA A 119 17.36 7.53 5.23
CA ALA A 119 15.92 7.62 5.07
C ALA A 119 15.20 6.35 5.58
N ILE A 120 15.76 5.17 5.31
CA ILE A 120 15.23 3.89 5.81
C ILE A 120 15.23 3.86 7.35
N GLU A 121 16.30 4.33 8.00
CA GLU A 121 16.36 4.40 9.46
C GLU A 121 15.36 5.43 10.03
N ARG A 122 15.16 6.56 9.33
CA ARG A 122 14.14 7.56 9.70
C ARG A 122 12.74 6.98 9.58
N LEU A 123 12.42 6.32 8.46
CA LEU A 123 11.13 5.66 8.23
C LEU A 123 10.83 4.66 9.35
N ARG A 124 11.80 3.86 9.74
CA ARG A 124 11.65 2.92 10.86
C ARG A 124 11.32 3.61 12.17
N ARG A 125 12.01 4.73 12.45
CA ARG A 125 11.78 5.53 13.66
C ARG A 125 10.38 6.12 13.66
N ILE A 126 9.97 6.76 12.56
CA ILE A 126 8.63 7.33 12.37
C ILE A 126 7.55 6.27 12.57
N LYS A 127 7.81 5.04 12.11
CA LYS A 127 6.86 3.93 12.22
C LYS A 127 6.98 3.15 13.53
N HIS A 128 7.85 3.56 14.46
CA HIS A 128 8.14 2.86 15.73
C HIS A 128 8.47 1.37 15.53
N ILE A 129 9.17 1.04 14.42
CA ILE A 129 9.64 -0.32 14.14
C ILE A 129 10.92 -0.55 14.95
N GLU A 130 10.75 -1.10 16.15
CA GLU A 130 11.90 -1.41 17.03
C GLU A 130 12.71 -2.61 16.52
N PRO A 131 14.04 -2.49 16.47
CA PRO A 131 14.93 -3.58 16.05
C PRO A 131 14.87 -4.82 16.96
N SER A 132 14.50 -4.64 18.24
CA SER A 132 14.59 -5.67 19.28
C SER A 132 13.40 -6.63 19.32
N LYS A 133 12.27 -6.29 18.73
CA LYS A 133 11.11 -7.17 18.71
C LYS A 133 11.20 -8.13 17.51
N ALA A 134 11.82 -9.28 17.74
CA ALA A 134 11.71 -10.41 16.81
C ALA A 134 10.22 -10.69 16.56
N GLY A 135 9.76 -10.48 15.32
CA GLY A 135 8.36 -10.65 14.95
C GLY A 135 7.57 -9.36 14.79
N SER A 136 8.21 -8.22 14.54
CA SER A 136 7.47 -7.02 14.09
C SER A 136 6.50 -7.42 12.98
N LYS A 137 5.19 -7.31 13.26
CA LYS A 137 4.10 -7.73 12.37
C LYS A 137 4.03 -6.92 11.07
N PHE A 138 4.89 -5.90 10.89
CA PHE A 138 4.85 -4.98 9.78
C PHE A 138 6.17 -4.96 9.02
N PRO A 139 6.34 -5.90 8.07
CA PRO A 139 7.49 -5.88 7.20
C PRO A 139 7.48 -4.65 6.30
N LEU A 140 8.66 -4.09 6.04
CA LEU A 140 8.84 -3.15 4.95
C LEU A 140 8.64 -3.89 3.64
N SER A 141 7.98 -3.23 2.69
CA SER A 141 7.83 -3.67 1.30
C SER A 141 8.52 -2.71 0.37
N ILE A 142 8.69 -3.08 -0.89
CA ILE A 142 9.15 -2.17 -1.94
C ILE A 142 8.04 -1.94 -2.95
N LEU A 143 7.87 -0.67 -3.36
CA LEU A 143 7.03 -0.28 -4.48
C LEU A 143 7.90 -0.21 -5.73
N CYS A 144 7.59 -1.05 -6.70
CA CYS A 144 8.32 -1.20 -7.96
C CYS A 144 7.57 -0.52 -9.11
N ARG A 145 8.29 -0.02 -10.11
CA ARG A 145 7.71 0.48 -11.36
C ARG A 145 7.25 -0.65 -12.27
N SER A 146 8.03 -1.74 -12.25
CA SER A 146 7.89 -2.82 -13.22
C SER A 146 8.33 -4.17 -12.67
N LEU A 147 8.02 -5.24 -13.40
CA LEU A 147 8.52 -6.58 -13.12
C LEU A 147 10.06 -6.65 -13.15
N ARG A 148 10.72 -5.78 -13.93
CA ARG A 148 12.18 -5.70 -13.97
C ARG A 148 12.78 -5.29 -12.62
N ASP A 149 12.15 -4.34 -11.92
CA ASP A 149 12.57 -3.98 -10.57
C ASP A 149 12.43 -5.17 -9.62
N ILE A 150 11.32 -5.91 -9.73
CA ILE A 150 11.09 -7.13 -8.93
C ILE A 150 12.21 -8.14 -9.19
N ASP A 151 12.55 -8.42 -10.45
CA ASP A 151 13.62 -9.34 -10.82
C ASP A 151 15.01 -8.87 -10.34
N THR A 152 15.24 -7.57 -10.26
CA THR A 152 16.50 -6.99 -9.77
C THR A 152 16.67 -7.21 -8.26
N TYR A 153 15.62 -6.91 -7.48
CA TYR A 153 15.68 -6.88 -6.01
C TYR A 153 15.24 -8.18 -5.34
N THR A 154 14.77 -9.16 -6.13
CA THR A 154 14.39 -10.50 -5.63
C THR A 154 14.98 -11.60 -6.48
N THR A 155 14.81 -12.85 -6.08
CA THR A 155 15.14 -14.03 -6.91
C THR A 155 14.08 -14.30 -7.98
N GLY A 156 13.09 -13.41 -8.10
CA GLY A 156 11.95 -13.55 -9.00
C GLY A 156 10.85 -14.45 -8.46
N PHE A 157 9.82 -14.63 -9.27
CA PHE A 157 8.73 -15.54 -8.94
C PHE A 157 9.16 -17.00 -9.08
N PRO A 158 8.59 -17.94 -8.30
CA PRO A 158 8.94 -19.35 -8.38
C PRO A 158 8.88 -19.87 -9.83
N ARG A 159 9.99 -20.38 -10.32
CA ARG A 159 10.07 -21.09 -11.59
C ARG A 159 10.01 -22.56 -11.26
N GLY A 160 8.92 -23.22 -11.58
CA GLY A 160 8.83 -24.66 -11.31
C GLY A 160 9.09 -25.50 -12.55
N ASP A 161 9.40 -26.75 -12.30
CA ASP A 161 9.82 -27.74 -13.30
C ASP A 161 8.64 -28.43 -14.01
N GLY A 162 7.48 -27.75 -14.13
CA GLY A 162 6.31 -28.38 -14.75
C GLY A 162 5.22 -27.41 -15.20
N GLN A 163 4.20 -27.94 -15.88
CA GLN A 163 3.11 -27.17 -16.51
C GLN A 163 2.33 -26.23 -15.55
N GLY A 164 2.35 -26.49 -14.23
CA GLY A 164 1.65 -25.67 -13.25
C GLY A 164 2.26 -24.29 -12.99
N HIS A 165 3.55 -24.08 -13.26
CA HIS A 165 4.25 -22.85 -12.92
C HIS A 165 4.15 -21.74 -13.98
N ALA A 166 3.95 -22.10 -15.24
CA ALA A 166 3.59 -21.13 -16.28
C ALA A 166 2.24 -20.45 -15.95
N SER A 167 1.36 -21.15 -15.23
CA SER A 167 0.08 -20.60 -14.76
C SER A 167 0.25 -19.60 -13.64
N ILE A 168 1.17 -19.81 -12.68
CA ILE A 168 1.45 -18.91 -11.56
C ILE A 168 1.97 -17.56 -12.07
N PHE A 169 2.98 -17.56 -12.93
CA PHE A 169 3.52 -16.30 -13.48
C PHE A 169 2.49 -15.56 -14.32
N ARG A 170 1.64 -16.29 -15.05
CA ARG A 170 0.54 -15.69 -15.81
C ARG A 170 -0.47 -15.05 -14.88
N ALA A 171 -0.87 -15.74 -13.79
CA ALA A 171 -1.76 -15.19 -12.76
C ALA A 171 -1.16 -13.92 -12.12
N VAL A 172 0.13 -13.93 -11.76
CA VAL A 172 0.82 -12.74 -11.24
C VAL A 172 0.76 -11.57 -12.21
N LYS A 173 0.95 -11.80 -13.50
CA LYS A 173 0.83 -10.75 -14.52
C LYS A 173 -0.56 -10.14 -14.63
N HIS A 174 -1.59 -10.88 -14.31
CA HIS A 174 -2.96 -10.35 -14.24
C HIS A 174 -3.25 -9.60 -12.94
N CYS A 175 -2.44 -9.84 -11.90
CA CYS A 175 -2.56 -9.16 -10.62
C CYS A 175 -1.74 -7.85 -10.54
N LEU A 176 -0.82 -7.62 -11.49
CA LEU A 176 0.09 -6.47 -11.48
C LEU A 176 0.05 -5.68 -12.80
N PRO A 177 -0.05 -4.34 -12.76
CA PRO A 177 -0.20 -3.49 -11.55
C PRO A 177 -1.51 -3.75 -10.81
N GLY A 178 -1.51 -3.56 -9.47
CA GLY A 178 -2.75 -3.74 -8.70
C GLY A 178 -2.54 -3.95 -7.20
N PRO A 179 -3.65 -4.27 -6.51
CA PRO A 179 -3.71 -4.27 -5.05
C PRO A 179 -3.09 -5.52 -4.40
N TYR A 180 -2.04 -6.06 -4.99
CA TYR A 180 -1.36 -7.26 -4.48
C TYR A 180 0.04 -6.95 -3.99
N THR A 181 0.42 -7.63 -2.91
CA THR A 181 1.78 -7.63 -2.38
C THR A 181 2.28 -9.06 -2.37
N PHE A 182 3.32 -9.37 -3.13
CA PHE A 182 3.94 -10.68 -3.16
C PHE A 182 5.18 -10.71 -2.27
N ILE A 183 5.27 -11.69 -1.37
CA ILE A 183 6.46 -11.92 -0.57
C ILE A 183 7.38 -12.85 -1.37
N LEU A 184 8.58 -12.35 -1.71
CA LEU A 184 9.58 -13.05 -2.50
C LEU A 184 10.91 -13.09 -1.75
N THR A 185 11.75 -14.05 -2.07
CA THR A 185 13.12 -14.12 -1.55
C THR A 185 13.96 -12.97 -2.13
N ALA A 186 14.58 -12.19 -1.26
CA ALA A 186 15.37 -11.04 -1.62
C ALA A 186 16.67 -11.43 -2.35
N SER A 187 17.05 -10.65 -3.35
CA SER A 187 18.34 -10.75 -4.03
C SER A 187 19.45 -10.07 -3.23
N LYS A 188 20.69 -10.19 -3.70
CA LYS A 188 21.86 -9.50 -3.13
C LYS A 188 21.84 -8.00 -3.36
N GLU A 189 21.10 -7.53 -4.37
CA GLU A 189 20.96 -6.12 -4.73
C GLU A 189 20.08 -5.35 -3.74
N LEU A 190 19.20 -6.06 -3.00
CA LEU A 190 18.39 -5.42 -1.98
C LEU A 190 19.25 -5.00 -0.78
N PRO A 191 19.24 -3.71 -0.39
CA PRO A 191 20.03 -3.23 0.73
C PRO A 191 19.76 -4.03 2.00
N LYS A 192 20.81 -4.50 2.67
CA LYS A 192 20.71 -5.32 3.89
C LYS A 192 19.89 -4.65 5.01
N ARG A 193 19.85 -3.32 5.01
CA ARG A 193 19.07 -2.53 5.99
C ARG A 193 17.56 -2.68 5.80
N CYS A 194 17.09 -3.02 4.62
CA CYS A 194 15.68 -3.30 4.36
C CYS A 194 15.25 -4.63 5.00
N MET A 195 16.19 -5.54 5.19
CA MET A 195 15.96 -6.90 5.67
C MET A 195 16.31 -7.10 7.14
N ARG A 196 17.13 -6.21 7.75
CA ARG A 196 17.62 -6.40 9.12
C ARG A 196 16.63 -5.90 10.15
N TYR A 197 16.25 -6.79 11.04
CA TYR A 197 15.64 -6.49 12.32
C TYR A 197 16.67 -6.77 13.42
N GLY A 198 17.00 -5.76 14.23
CA GLY A 198 17.84 -5.92 15.41
C GLY A 198 19.29 -5.48 15.26
N THR A 199 20.02 -5.64 16.37
CA THR A 199 21.44 -5.27 16.48
C THR A 199 22.31 -6.09 15.52
N PRO A 200 23.51 -5.58 15.11
CA PRO A 200 24.42 -6.28 14.21
C PRO A 200 24.82 -7.70 14.67
N THR A 201 24.67 -7.99 15.96
CA THR A 201 25.02 -9.25 16.61
C THR A 201 23.93 -10.32 16.57
N ALA A 202 22.68 -9.98 16.19
CA ALA A 202 21.61 -10.97 16.13
C ALA A 202 21.77 -11.87 14.89
N LYS A 203 22.40 -13.04 15.09
CA LYS A 203 22.68 -14.07 14.08
C LYS A 203 21.44 -14.54 13.30
N TYR A 204 20.23 -14.32 13.85
CA TYR A 204 18.96 -14.83 13.35
C TYR A 204 17.99 -13.74 12.85
N ALA A 205 18.40 -12.47 12.87
CA ALA A 205 17.50 -11.34 12.59
C ALA A 205 17.50 -10.88 11.13
N ALA A 206 18.18 -11.57 10.23
CA ALA A 206 18.17 -11.23 8.81
C ALA A 206 16.96 -11.87 8.12
N ARG A 207 15.97 -11.04 7.79
CA ARG A 207 14.88 -11.45 6.93
C ARG A 207 15.42 -11.72 5.53
N LYS A 208 15.12 -12.89 4.97
CA LYS A 208 15.53 -13.26 3.61
C LYS A 208 14.52 -12.82 2.55
N ASP A 209 13.33 -12.38 2.98
CA ASP A 209 12.19 -12.15 2.12
C ASP A 209 11.76 -10.69 2.18
N VAL A 210 11.19 -10.21 1.09
CA VAL A 210 10.67 -8.85 0.94
C VAL A 210 9.32 -8.87 0.26
N GLY A 211 8.40 -8.01 0.72
CA GLY A 211 7.15 -7.74 0.02
C GLY A 211 7.41 -6.86 -1.19
N VAL A 212 6.91 -7.22 -2.35
CA VAL A 212 6.99 -6.43 -3.59
C VAL A 212 5.62 -6.08 -4.09
N ARG A 213 5.48 -4.91 -4.66
CA ARG A 213 4.21 -4.41 -5.19
C ARG A 213 4.45 -3.48 -6.38
N ILE A 214 3.57 -3.53 -7.38
CA ILE A 214 3.46 -2.55 -8.47
C ILE A 214 2.06 -1.92 -8.31
N PRO A 215 1.95 -0.72 -7.71
CA PRO A 215 0.65 -0.09 -7.47
C PRO A 215 -0.02 0.35 -8.77
N ASP A 216 -1.35 0.24 -8.82
CA ASP A 216 -2.17 0.80 -9.90
C ASP A 216 -2.82 2.12 -9.45
N ASP A 217 -1.99 3.12 -9.20
CA ASP A 217 -2.37 4.48 -8.80
C ASP A 217 -1.57 5.49 -9.61
N ALA A 218 -2.22 6.44 -10.26
CA ALA A 218 -1.58 7.36 -11.19
C ALA A 218 -0.48 8.22 -10.51
N ILE A 219 -0.75 8.74 -9.31
CA ILE A 219 0.20 9.55 -8.54
C ILE A 219 1.42 8.71 -8.15
N CYS A 220 1.17 7.51 -7.59
CA CYS A 220 2.24 6.62 -7.17
C CYS A 220 3.12 6.18 -8.34
N ARG A 221 2.52 5.83 -9.47
CA ARG A 221 3.23 5.41 -10.68
C ARG A 221 4.11 6.52 -11.22
N GLU A 222 3.60 7.74 -11.31
CA GLU A 222 4.36 8.89 -11.81
C GLU A 222 5.59 9.18 -10.92
N ILE A 223 5.44 9.12 -9.59
CA ILE A 223 6.58 9.27 -8.68
C ILE A 223 7.62 8.18 -8.92
N LEU A 224 7.18 6.91 -9.07
CA LEU A 224 8.08 5.78 -9.30
C LEU A 224 8.80 5.90 -10.65
N GLU A 225 8.15 6.34 -11.72
CA GLU A 225 8.75 6.51 -13.05
C GLU A 225 9.87 7.57 -13.07
N LYS A 226 9.75 8.60 -12.23
CA LYS A 226 10.76 9.68 -12.12
C LYS A 226 11.93 9.35 -11.19
N LEU A 227 11.90 8.17 -10.53
CA LEU A 227 12.96 7.71 -9.64
C LEU A 227 13.82 6.64 -10.32
N ASP A 228 15.08 6.54 -9.88
CA ASP A 228 16.05 5.55 -10.40
C ASP A 228 15.98 4.20 -9.66
N ALA A 229 15.20 4.12 -8.58
CA ALA A 229 15.07 2.92 -7.75
C ALA A 229 13.65 2.82 -7.17
N PRO A 230 13.24 1.62 -6.76
CA PRO A 230 12.02 1.42 -6.00
C PRO A 230 12.00 2.23 -4.70
N LEU A 231 10.80 2.46 -4.17
CA LEU A 231 10.60 3.05 -2.86
C LEU A 231 10.44 1.96 -1.80
N ILE A 232 11.08 2.12 -0.66
CA ILE A 232 10.68 1.40 0.56
C ILE A 232 9.32 1.92 0.98
N SER A 233 8.46 1.03 1.40
CA SER A 233 7.09 1.37 1.80
C SER A 233 6.62 0.62 3.03
N THR A 234 5.75 1.28 3.78
CA THR A 234 4.93 0.68 4.83
C THR A 234 3.59 1.39 4.89
N SER A 235 2.51 0.64 5.14
CA SER A 235 1.17 1.22 5.20
C SER A 235 1.00 2.18 6.39
N VAL A 236 0.21 3.23 6.21
CA VAL A 236 -0.11 4.20 7.26
C VAL A 236 -1.19 3.62 8.16
N LYS A 237 -0.92 3.54 9.46
CA LYS A 237 -1.86 3.07 10.50
C LYS A 237 -1.86 4.07 11.65
N GLY A 238 -2.96 4.14 12.39
CA GLY A 238 -3.03 4.91 13.62
C GLY A 238 -1.92 4.53 14.61
N LEU A 239 -1.42 5.50 15.37
CA LEU A 239 -0.33 5.30 16.32
C LEU A 239 -0.76 4.44 17.51
N LYS A 240 -2.03 4.50 17.91
CA LYS A 240 -2.56 3.84 19.12
C LYS A 240 -3.16 2.47 18.88
N GLU A 241 -3.65 2.18 17.66
CA GLU A 241 -4.33 0.93 17.31
C GLU A 241 -4.08 0.55 15.85
N ASN A 242 -4.53 -0.66 15.44
CA ASN A 242 -4.41 -1.15 14.06
C ASN A 242 -5.40 -0.47 13.08
N GLU A 243 -5.84 0.73 13.38
CA GLU A 243 -6.73 1.51 12.54
C GLU A 243 -5.98 2.11 11.36
N TRP A 244 -6.62 2.08 10.18
CA TRP A 244 -6.07 2.70 8.98
C TRP A 244 -6.32 4.21 9.01
N LEU A 245 -5.28 5.01 8.82
CA LEU A 245 -5.43 6.43 8.53
C LEU A 245 -5.58 6.61 7.02
N LEU A 246 -6.72 7.14 6.62
CA LEU A 246 -7.15 7.21 5.22
C LEU A 246 -7.27 8.63 4.71
N ASP A 247 -7.41 9.59 5.62
CA ASP A 247 -7.45 11.02 5.36
C ASP A 247 -6.03 11.60 5.45
N PRO A 248 -5.51 12.22 4.38
CA PRO A 248 -4.17 12.81 4.37
C PRO A 248 -4.00 13.92 5.41
N VAL A 249 -5.06 14.65 5.78
CA VAL A 249 -4.98 15.67 6.84
C VAL A 249 -4.76 15.00 8.20
N ALA A 250 -5.53 13.95 8.50
CA ALA A 250 -5.33 13.17 9.73
C ALA A 250 -3.94 12.51 9.78
N ILE A 251 -3.41 12.09 8.63
CA ILE A 251 -2.04 11.57 8.53
C ILE A 251 -1.01 12.66 8.83
N ALA A 252 -1.21 13.88 8.32
CA ALA A 252 -0.35 15.02 8.58
C ALA A 252 -0.29 15.35 10.08
N ASP A 253 -1.45 15.36 10.74
CA ASP A 253 -1.55 15.64 12.17
C ASP A 253 -0.87 14.56 13.03
N ALA A 254 -1.04 13.28 12.65
CA ALA A 254 -0.48 12.15 13.40
C ALA A 254 1.02 11.96 13.19
N TYR A 255 1.50 12.09 11.96
CA TYR A 255 2.87 11.72 11.59
C TYR A 255 3.79 12.91 11.30
N GLY A 256 3.25 14.11 11.09
CA GLY A 256 4.04 15.32 10.93
C GLY A 256 5.00 15.57 12.11
N PRO A 257 4.50 15.52 13.37
CA PRO A 257 5.35 15.62 14.57
C PRO A 257 6.40 14.50 14.68
N GLU A 258 6.11 13.31 14.17
CA GLU A 258 7.02 12.15 14.16
C GLU A 258 8.19 12.31 13.19
N GLY A 259 8.15 13.31 12.31
CA GLY A 259 9.27 13.67 11.45
C GLY A 259 9.08 13.38 9.97
N LEU A 260 7.84 13.32 9.48
CA LEU A 260 7.58 13.33 8.04
C LEU A 260 8.06 14.63 7.38
N ASP A 261 8.52 14.52 6.16
CA ASP A 261 9.01 15.64 5.38
C ASP A 261 7.97 16.12 4.37
N PHE A 262 7.15 15.22 3.83
CA PHE A 262 6.10 15.57 2.89
C PHE A 262 4.89 14.64 2.95
N ILE A 263 3.76 15.12 2.45
CA ILE A 263 2.54 14.34 2.17
C ILE A 263 2.03 14.73 0.80
N VAL A 264 1.72 13.73 -0.01
CA VAL A 264 0.96 13.90 -1.25
C VAL A 264 -0.48 13.50 -0.98
N ASP A 265 -1.38 14.48 -1.10
CA ASP A 265 -2.82 14.29 -0.94
C ASP A 265 -3.44 13.91 -2.29
N GLY A 266 -3.86 12.67 -2.41
CA GLY A 266 -4.63 12.14 -3.55
C GLY A 266 -6.08 11.84 -3.16
N GLY A 267 -6.62 12.51 -2.13
CA GLY A 267 -7.97 12.30 -1.60
C GLY A 267 -8.05 11.19 -0.56
N VAL A 268 -9.20 11.11 0.08
CA VAL A 268 -9.48 10.10 1.10
C VAL A 268 -9.52 8.71 0.47
N ARG A 269 -8.84 7.74 1.09
CA ARG A 269 -8.82 6.33 0.64
C ARG A 269 -9.82 5.48 1.41
N VAL A 270 -10.08 4.27 0.90
CA VAL A 270 -10.91 3.27 1.58
C VAL A 270 -10.02 2.36 2.43
N ALA A 271 -10.54 1.85 3.55
CA ALA A 271 -9.84 0.95 4.46
C ALA A 271 -9.69 -0.47 3.89
N ASP A 272 -9.17 -0.58 2.68
CA ASP A 272 -9.01 -1.84 1.96
C ASP A 272 -7.54 -2.05 1.56
N PRO A 273 -6.74 -2.68 2.45
CA PRO A 273 -5.33 -2.90 2.22
C PRO A 273 -5.09 -3.94 1.13
N SER A 274 -3.86 -4.03 0.64
CA SER A 274 -3.47 -5.02 -0.37
C SER A 274 -3.65 -6.46 0.11
N THR A 275 -4.02 -7.35 -0.79
CA THR A 275 -3.91 -8.80 -0.58
C THR A 275 -2.44 -9.20 -0.55
N VAL A 276 -2.02 -9.96 0.46
CA VAL A 276 -0.62 -10.39 0.65
C VAL A 276 -0.50 -11.87 0.39
N VAL A 277 0.37 -12.24 -0.56
CA VAL A 277 0.62 -13.62 -0.96
C VAL A 277 2.08 -13.99 -0.70
N ASP A 278 2.31 -15.02 0.10
CA ASP A 278 3.64 -15.59 0.33
C ASP A 278 3.98 -16.57 -0.82
N MET A 279 4.98 -16.19 -1.61
CA MET A 279 5.49 -16.95 -2.76
C MET A 279 6.84 -17.62 -2.47
N THR A 280 7.33 -17.58 -1.24
CA THR A 280 8.60 -18.20 -0.85
C THR A 280 8.50 -19.71 -0.63
N ARG A 281 7.27 -20.24 -0.63
CA ARG A 281 6.96 -21.65 -0.46
C ARG A 281 6.70 -22.32 -1.81
N ILE A 282 6.72 -23.64 -1.82
CA ILE A 282 6.39 -24.46 -3.01
C ILE A 282 4.99 -24.09 -3.55
N THR A 283 4.03 -23.92 -2.65
CA THR A 283 2.68 -23.47 -3.00
C THR A 283 2.44 -22.07 -2.46
N PRO A 284 1.96 -21.12 -3.29
CA PRO A 284 1.58 -19.78 -2.84
C PRO A 284 0.53 -19.83 -1.73
N VAL A 285 0.70 -18.98 -0.72
CA VAL A 285 -0.22 -18.91 0.43
C VAL A 285 -0.68 -17.47 0.63
N VAL A 286 -2.00 -17.25 0.68
CA VAL A 286 -2.56 -15.93 1.04
C VAL A 286 -2.37 -15.72 2.54
N VAL A 287 -1.49 -14.78 2.90
CA VAL A 287 -1.17 -14.41 4.29
C VAL A 287 -2.18 -13.40 4.84
N ARG A 288 -2.67 -12.53 3.98
CA ARG A 288 -3.70 -11.54 4.30
C ARG A 288 -4.60 -11.35 3.09
N GLN A 289 -5.90 -11.55 3.30
CA GLN A 289 -6.91 -11.14 2.33
C GLN A 289 -7.14 -9.63 2.45
N GLY A 290 -7.17 -8.93 1.33
CA GLY A 290 -7.45 -7.51 1.21
C GLY A 290 -8.16 -7.24 -0.11
N LYS A 291 -7.96 -6.04 -0.67
CA LYS A 291 -8.50 -5.66 -1.97
C LYS A 291 -8.06 -6.63 -3.06
N VAL A 292 -9.00 -7.01 -3.91
CA VAL A 292 -8.77 -7.85 -5.10
C VAL A 292 -9.19 -7.08 -6.35
N THR A 293 -8.61 -7.42 -7.49
CA THR A 293 -9.08 -6.90 -8.78
C THR A 293 -10.41 -7.55 -9.15
N GLU A 294 -11.33 -6.77 -9.71
CA GLU A 294 -12.67 -7.27 -10.13
C GLU A 294 -12.60 -8.43 -11.14
N LEU A 295 -11.47 -8.55 -11.84
CA LEU A 295 -11.24 -9.63 -12.80
C LEU A 295 -11.06 -11.02 -12.18
N LEU A 296 -10.96 -11.11 -10.85
CA LEU A 296 -10.78 -12.37 -10.09
C LEU A 296 -11.95 -12.68 -9.18
N GLN A 297 -13.03 -11.91 -9.26
CA GLN A 297 -14.33 -12.22 -8.67
C GLN A 297 -15.18 -12.99 -9.66
#